data_5cc14221245572c3463681ed3c9e9428
#
_entry.id   5cc14221245572c3463681ed3c9e9428
#
_cell.length_a   1.000
_cell.length_b   1.000
_cell.length_c   1.000
_cell.angle_alpha   90.00
_cell.angle_beta   90.00
_cell.angle_gamma   90.00
#
_symmetry.space_group_name_H-M   'P 1'
#
loop_
_entity.id
_entity.type
_entity.pdbx_description
1 polymer ?
#
loop_
_entity_poly.entity_id
_entity_poly.type
_entity_poly.pdbx_seq_one_letter_code
_entity_poly.pdbx_strand_id
1 'polypeptide(L)'
;MDKKYDVIIVGTGAAGLYAALNLPEDINALLVSKKELTLSNSSLAQGGVAAVLDTVHDSYKLHITDTLIAGKYKNTLDAVEKLVTEGPSDVLNIKELGVDFDLNEDGTMCKTLEAGHSRHRIVHHKDSTGKAIVDALIEVVKTRKNITILDNCLVYAIDKVLNGFYVSVVKDGESKTYGCNFCLLATGGIGRVYKYTTNSAIATGDGIAFAYMMGAKIKHLSRVQFHPTAFAAEKDRERFLISEAVRGEGAVLLNCEGRRFASDYDSRGELAPRDVVSNAVIRESIKTHSEKFYLDITHKPAEFIKNRFPMIYERCLEEGVDITVDKIPVFPCQHYLMGGIDVDTNSETSIEGLFAAGECSHTGVHGANRLASNSLLEALVFSRTAANVITERLRKERKPLGRQPLKKSIEGKALPHGYRSQIREILQDAYFVLPKPEKAEESYNKVEKILSDLVSDDFAITPDYVEARSIAIVASIILEEFKEGIK
;
A
#
# COMPACT_ATOMS: atom_id res chain seq x y z
N MET A 1 -22.05 25.04 -14.21
CA MET A 1 -20.92 25.36 -13.31
C MET A 1 -20.42 24.06 -12.74
N ASP A 2 -19.16 23.78 -12.94
CA ASP A 2 -18.55 22.57 -12.37
C ASP A 2 -18.60 22.68 -10.85
N LYS A 3 -18.98 21.57 -10.18
CA LYS A 3 -19.16 21.55 -8.73
C LYS A 3 -17.81 21.73 -8.04
N LYS A 4 -17.73 22.67 -7.11
CA LYS A 4 -16.53 22.94 -6.31
C LYS A 4 -16.67 22.28 -4.93
N TYR A 5 -15.57 21.75 -4.47
CA TYR A 5 -15.42 21.15 -3.14
C TYR A 5 -14.35 21.90 -2.34
N ASP A 6 -14.38 21.77 -1.03
CA ASP A 6 -13.27 22.25 -0.20
C ASP A 6 -12.06 21.31 -0.35
N VAL A 7 -12.33 20.01 -0.38
CA VAL A 7 -11.32 18.95 -0.47
C VAL A 7 -11.71 17.90 -1.51
N ILE A 8 -10.76 17.43 -2.31
CA ILE A 8 -10.90 16.20 -3.09
C ILE A 8 -9.92 15.17 -2.54
N ILE A 9 -10.43 13.99 -2.19
CA ILE A 9 -9.67 12.84 -1.72
C ILE A 9 -9.68 11.79 -2.83
N VAL A 10 -8.49 11.40 -3.31
CA VAL A 10 -8.32 10.41 -4.37
C VAL A 10 -7.87 9.09 -3.76
N GLY A 11 -8.75 8.09 -3.75
CA GLY A 11 -8.54 6.77 -3.16
C GLY A 11 -9.45 6.50 -1.97
N THR A 12 -9.92 5.25 -1.86
CA THR A 12 -10.90 4.76 -0.87
C THR A 12 -10.38 3.58 -0.07
N GLY A 13 -9.05 3.46 0.08
CA GLY A 13 -8.44 2.60 1.10
C GLY A 13 -8.61 3.20 2.51
N ALA A 14 -8.05 2.55 3.51
CA ALA A 14 -8.14 3.00 4.92
C ALA A 14 -7.77 4.49 5.08
N ALA A 15 -6.70 4.97 4.42
CA ALA A 15 -6.27 6.36 4.49
C ALA A 15 -7.32 7.34 3.95
N GLY A 16 -7.88 7.09 2.75
CA GLY A 16 -8.84 8.01 2.15
C GLY A 16 -10.18 8.04 2.89
N LEU A 17 -10.68 6.88 3.31
CA LEU A 17 -11.91 6.78 4.10
C LEU A 17 -11.74 7.45 5.46
N TYR A 18 -10.64 7.19 6.16
CA TYR A 18 -10.42 7.75 7.48
C TYR A 18 -10.14 9.26 7.44
N ALA A 19 -9.44 9.76 6.41
CA ALA A 19 -9.33 11.20 6.17
C ALA A 19 -10.71 11.85 6.01
N ALA A 20 -11.57 11.27 5.16
CA ALA A 20 -12.91 11.78 4.91
C ALA A 20 -13.75 11.87 6.20
N LEU A 21 -13.66 10.85 7.06
CA LEU A 21 -14.38 10.81 8.34
C LEU A 21 -13.85 11.80 9.39
N ASN A 22 -12.58 12.19 9.29
CA ASN A 22 -11.98 13.20 10.16
C ASN A 22 -12.21 14.64 9.69
N LEU A 23 -12.85 14.86 8.53
CA LEU A 23 -13.29 16.19 8.11
C LEU A 23 -14.60 16.54 8.83
N PRO A 24 -14.71 17.77 9.44
CA PRO A 24 -15.96 18.26 10.00
C PRO A 24 -17.10 18.36 8.96
N GLU A 25 -18.34 18.36 9.44
CA GLU A 25 -19.54 18.36 8.57
C GLU A 25 -19.72 19.65 7.75
N ASP A 26 -19.07 20.73 8.15
CA ASP A 26 -19.08 22.03 7.43
C ASP A 26 -18.05 22.09 6.28
N ILE A 27 -17.26 21.02 6.09
CA ILE A 27 -16.30 20.88 4.99
C ILE A 27 -16.83 19.90 3.94
N ASN A 28 -17.03 20.39 2.71
CA ASN A 28 -17.52 19.59 1.61
C ASN A 28 -16.38 18.83 0.94
N ALA A 29 -16.45 17.49 0.96
CA ALA A 29 -15.45 16.63 0.36
C ALA A 29 -16.00 15.83 -0.82
N LEU A 30 -15.15 15.62 -1.84
CA LEU A 30 -15.36 14.65 -2.89
C LEU A 30 -14.38 13.49 -2.68
N LEU A 31 -14.92 12.30 -2.49
CA LEU A 31 -14.14 11.07 -2.38
C LEU A 31 -14.24 10.28 -3.69
N VAL A 32 -13.10 10.05 -4.35
CA VAL A 32 -13.04 9.42 -5.67
C VAL A 32 -12.37 8.05 -5.59
N SER A 33 -13.05 7.02 -6.09
CA SER A 33 -12.54 5.65 -6.20
C SER A 33 -12.44 5.20 -7.66
N LYS A 34 -11.29 4.63 -8.03
CA LYS A 34 -11.06 4.09 -9.38
C LYS A 34 -11.97 2.89 -9.70
N LYS A 35 -12.32 2.11 -8.69
CA LYS A 35 -13.21 0.94 -8.74
C LYS A 35 -14.26 1.05 -7.64
N GLU A 36 -14.96 -0.04 -7.35
CA GLU A 36 -15.86 -0.14 -6.19
C GLU A 36 -15.12 0.19 -4.88
N LEU A 37 -15.84 0.74 -3.90
CA LEU A 37 -15.25 1.21 -2.64
C LEU A 37 -14.54 0.12 -1.85
N THR A 38 -15.00 -1.11 -1.96
CA THR A 38 -14.46 -2.28 -1.23
C THR A 38 -13.14 -2.79 -1.80
N LEU A 39 -12.79 -2.44 -3.05
CA LEU A 39 -11.55 -2.90 -3.67
C LEU A 39 -10.39 -1.98 -3.30
N SER A 40 -9.57 -2.42 -2.35
CA SER A 40 -8.35 -1.72 -1.94
C SER A 40 -7.31 -2.70 -1.39
N ASN A 41 -6.03 -2.31 -1.40
CA ASN A 41 -5.01 -3.11 -0.70
C ASN A 41 -5.27 -3.17 0.81
N SER A 42 -5.89 -2.12 1.37
CA SER A 42 -6.29 -2.11 2.78
C SER A 42 -7.26 -3.23 3.09
N SER A 43 -8.26 -3.49 2.24
CA SER A 43 -9.23 -4.59 2.44
C SER A 43 -8.61 -5.98 2.32
N LEU A 44 -7.47 -6.11 1.64
CA LEU A 44 -6.73 -7.36 1.50
C LEU A 44 -5.74 -7.63 2.66
N ALA A 45 -5.58 -6.69 3.59
CA ALA A 45 -4.64 -6.82 4.70
C ALA A 45 -5.12 -7.88 5.70
N GLN A 46 -4.35 -8.97 5.81
CA GLN A 46 -4.66 -10.14 6.65
C GLN A 46 -4.18 -10.00 8.09
N GLY A 47 -3.07 -9.26 8.31
CA GLY A 47 -2.48 -9.04 9.63
C GLY A 47 -3.34 -8.15 10.52
N GLY A 48 -2.71 -7.32 11.33
CA GLY A 48 -3.43 -6.42 12.22
C GLY A 48 -2.93 -4.98 12.15
N VAL A 49 -3.21 -4.23 13.21
CA VAL A 49 -2.74 -2.87 13.44
C VAL A 49 -1.88 -2.85 14.69
N ALA A 50 -0.65 -2.36 14.58
CA ALA A 50 0.27 -2.28 15.72
C ALA A 50 -0.07 -1.05 16.58
N ALA A 51 -0.41 -1.25 17.86
CA ALA A 51 -0.66 -0.13 18.77
C ALA A 51 -0.32 -0.48 20.22
N VAL A 52 0.28 0.45 20.93
CA VAL A 52 0.57 0.32 22.39
C VAL A 52 -0.69 0.67 23.17
N LEU A 53 -1.54 -0.32 23.40
CA LEU A 53 -2.80 -0.17 24.16
C LEU A 53 -2.69 -0.59 25.61
N ASP A 54 -1.54 -1.18 26.00
CA ASP A 54 -1.26 -1.66 27.34
C ASP A 54 0.13 -1.20 27.77
N THR A 55 0.19 -0.16 28.55
CA THR A 55 1.45 0.45 29.01
C THR A 55 2.10 -0.28 30.20
N VAL A 56 1.47 -1.33 30.73
CA VAL A 56 2.05 -2.18 31.79
C VAL A 56 3.03 -3.17 31.20
N HIS A 57 2.65 -3.80 30.06
CA HIS A 57 3.43 -4.87 29.43
C HIS A 57 4.15 -4.42 28.15
N ASP A 58 3.85 -3.20 27.64
CA ASP A 58 4.45 -2.61 26.45
C ASP A 58 4.76 -1.12 26.68
N SER A 59 5.47 -0.47 25.76
CA SER A 59 5.72 0.97 25.81
C SER A 59 5.96 1.56 24.43
N TYR A 60 5.68 2.85 24.27
CA TYR A 60 6.02 3.60 23.06
C TYR A 60 7.50 3.45 22.67
N LYS A 61 8.41 3.48 23.67
CA LYS A 61 9.84 3.33 23.44
C LYS A 61 10.17 1.98 22.79
N LEU A 62 9.53 0.88 23.22
CA LEU A 62 9.74 -0.44 22.62
C LEU A 62 9.21 -0.48 21.18
N HIS A 63 8.03 0.05 20.90
CA HIS A 63 7.47 0.09 19.54
C HIS A 63 8.31 0.99 18.60
N ILE A 64 8.77 2.16 19.09
CA ILE A 64 9.71 3.01 18.35
C ILE A 64 10.99 2.24 18.03
N THR A 65 11.59 1.57 19.03
CA THR A 65 12.83 0.80 18.86
C THR A 65 12.65 -0.32 17.83
N ASP A 66 11.56 -1.11 17.92
CA ASP A 66 11.25 -2.17 16.96
C ASP A 66 11.11 -1.62 15.53
N THR A 67 10.44 -0.47 15.40
CA THR A 67 10.25 0.21 14.10
C THR A 67 11.57 0.71 13.52
N LEU A 68 12.45 1.29 14.34
CA LEU A 68 13.78 1.75 13.92
C LEU A 68 14.69 0.59 13.51
N ILE A 69 14.69 -0.50 14.26
CA ILE A 69 15.46 -1.71 13.94
C ILE A 69 14.97 -2.31 12.61
N ALA A 70 13.66 -2.47 12.44
CA ALA A 70 13.08 -2.99 11.20
C ALA A 70 13.44 -2.11 10.00
N GLY A 71 13.37 -0.78 10.16
CA GLY A 71 13.71 0.21 9.15
C GLY A 71 15.22 0.42 8.93
N LYS A 72 16.07 -0.39 9.59
CA LYS A 72 17.55 -0.33 9.51
C LYS A 72 18.10 1.07 9.86
N TYR A 73 17.43 1.75 10.78
CA TYR A 73 17.75 3.12 11.22
C TYR A 73 17.81 4.14 10.06
N LYS A 74 17.06 3.88 8.97
CA LYS A 74 16.84 4.81 7.84
C LYS A 74 15.50 5.54 7.93
N ASN A 75 14.86 5.44 9.09
CA ASN A 75 13.59 6.07 9.42
C ASN A 75 13.77 7.57 9.72
N THR A 76 12.69 8.34 9.56
CA THR A 76 12.58 9.71 10.10
C THR A 76 12.04 9.60 11.51
N LEU A 77 12.84 9.94 12.52
CA LEU A 77 12.50 9.72 13.94
C LEU A 77 11.19 10.38 14.33
N ASP A 78 11.01 11.67 14.00
CA ASP A 78 9.79 12.43 14.34
C ASP A 78 8.53 11.77 13.76
N ALA A 79 8.62 11.19 12.56
CA ALA A 79 7.50 10.46 11.95
C ALA A 79 7.21 9.14 12.66
N VAL A 80 8.24 8.44 13.14
CA VAL A 80 8.09 7.21 13.93
C VAL A 80 7.48 7.53 15.29
N GLU A 81 7.97 8.55 15.97
CA GLU A 81 7.43 9.01 17.26
C GLU A 81 5.97 9.40 17.12
N LYS A 82 5.62 10.18 16.10
CA LYS A 82 4.23 10.55 15.79
C LYS A 82 3.35 9.31 15.57
N LEU A 83 3.78 8.39 14.71
CA LEU A 83 3.04 7.15 14.45
C LEU A 83 2.72 6.41 15.73
N VAL A 84 3.74 6.19 16.56
CA VAL A 84 3.64 5.31 17.75
C VAL A 84 2.87 5.97 18.89
N THR A 85 3.03 7.29 19.07
CA THR A 85 2.37 8.00 20.18
C THR A 85 0.92 8.37 19.88
N GLU A 86 0.59 8.70 18.63
CA GLU A 86 -0.76 9.06 18.22
C GLU A 86 -1.61 7.86 17.80
N GLY A 87 -0.98 6.79 17.31
CA GLY A 87 -1.64 5.60 16.76
C GLY A 87 -2.66 4.91 17.68
N PRO A 88 -2.40 4.75 18.99
CA PRO A 88 -3.36 4.14 19.91
C PRO A 88 -4.72 4.82 19.91
N SER A 89 -4.76 6.17 19.83
CA SER A 89 -6.02 6.91 19.77
C SER A 89 -6.79 6.65 18.47
N ASP A 90 -6.08 6.49 17.35
CA ASP A 90 -6.69 6.18 16.06
C ASP A 90 -7.28 4.76 16.03
N VAL A 91 -6.58 3.79 16.65
CA VAL A 91 -7.10 2.42 16.79
C VAL A 91 -8.36 2.39 17.64
N LEU A 92 -8.41 3.13 18.75
CA LEU A 92 -9.62 3.25 19.58
C LEU A 92 -10.74 3.93 18.79
N ASN A 93 -10.44 4.98 18.04
CA ASN A 93 -11.44 5.71 17.25
C ASN A 93 -12.06 4.81 16.15
N ILE A 94 -11.28 4.01 15.42
CA ILE A 94 -11.86 3.10 14.43
C ILE A 94 -12.70 1.98 15.08
N LYS A 95 -12.37 1.56 16.31
CA LYS A 95 -13.23 0.66 17.08
C LYS A 95 -14.58 1.32 17.40
N GLU A 96 -14.58 2.58 17.81
CA GLU A 96 -15.81 3.36 18.04
C GLU A 96 -16.62 3.57 16.75
N LEU A 97 -15.93 3.67 15.59
CA LEU A 97 -16.57 3.73 14.27
C LEU A 97 -17.13 2.37 13.80
N GLY A 98 -17.01 1.32 14.62
CA GLY A 98 -17.65 0.02 14.38
C GLY A 98 -16.72 -1.08 13.84
N VAL A 99 -15.40 -0.88 13.88
CA VAL A 99 -14.47 -1.98 13.52
C VAL A 99 -14.53 -3.07 14.57
N ASP A 100 -14.86 -4.29 14.13
CA ASP A 100 -14.99 -5.47 14.95
C ASP A 100 -13.61 -6.14 15.14
N PHE A 101 -12.92 -5.79 16.23
CA PHE A 101 -11.68 -6.47 16.63
C PHE A 101 -11.99 -7.68 17.50
N ASP A 102 -11.16 -8.73 17.41
CA ASP A 102 -11.24 -9.87 18.31
C ASP A 102 -11.01 -9.45 19.76
N LEU A 103 -11.86 -9.93 20.66
CA LEU A 103 -11.85 -9.56 22.08
C LEU A 103 -11.49 -10.75 22.97
N ASN A 104 -10.78 -10.48 24.05
CA ASN A 104 -10.59 -11.38 25.17
C ASN A 104 -11.89 -11.52 26.00
N GLU A 105 -11.96 -12.49 26.89
CA GLU A 105 -13.09 -12.73 27.79
C GLU A 105 -13.43 -11.51 28.68
N ASP A 106 -12.44 -10.66 28.97
CA ASP A 106 -12.59 -9.42 29.75
C ASP A 106 -13.05 -8.22 28.90
N GLY A 107 -13.29 -8.42 27.59
CA GLY A 107 -13.70 -7.37 26.65
C GLY A 107 -12.56 -6.49 26.12
N THR A 108 -11.32 -6.73 26.51
CA THR A 108 -10.15 -6.06 25.92
C THR A 108 -9.83 -6.63 24.53
N MET A 109 -9.22 -5.82 23.65
CA MET A 109 -8.82 -6.29 22.31
C MET A 109 -7.72 -7.36 22.42
N CYS A 110 -7.91 -8.50 21.72
CA CYS A 110 -6.88 -9.50 21.55
C CYS A 110 -5.64 -8.92 20.87
N LYS A 111 -4.45 -9.29 21.34
CA LYS A 111 -3.18 -8.83 20.78
C LYS A 111 -2.31 -10.03 20.44
N THR A 112 -1.74 -10.00 19.23
CA THR A 112 -0.78 -11.02 18.77
C THR A 112 0.61 -10.44 18.63
N LEU A 113 1.58 -11.34 18.43
CA LEU A 113 2.97 -11.03 18.11
C LEU A 113 3.23 -11.33 16.64
N GLU A 114 3.82 -10.37 15.92
CA GLU A 114 4.35 -10.59 14.58
C GLU A 114 5.87 -10.41 14.57
N ALA A 115 6.55 -10.95 13.56
CA ALA A 115 8.01 -10.89 13.45
C ALA A 115 8.51 -9.43 13.46
N GLY A 116 9.60 -9.21 14.18
CA GLY A 116 10.19 -7.89 14.38
C GLY A 116 9.62 -7.11 15.56
N HIS A 117 8.47 -7.50 16.11
CA HIS A 117 7.93 -6.90 17.33
C HIS A 117 8.47 -7.59 18.59
N SER A 118 8.81 -6.80 19.60
CA SER A 118 9.27 -7.29 20.90
C SER A 118 8.13 -7.56 21.88
N ARG A 119 6.90 -7.16 21.58
CA ARG A 119 5.72 -7.28 22.44
C ARG A 119 4.46 -7.61 21.63
N HIS A 120 3.47 -8.22 22.29
CA HIS A 120 2.13 -8.45 21.77
C HIS A 120 1.37 -7.13 21.70
N ARG A 121 1.33 -6.48 20.53
CA ARG A 121 0.64 -5.19 20.31
C ARG A 121 -0.22 -5.14 19.07
N ILE A 122 -0.34 -6.24 18.33
CA ILE A 122 -1.05 -6.28 17.08
C ILE A 122 -2.51 -6.64 17.36
N VAL A 123 -3.41 -5.66 17.27
CA VAL A 123 -4.86 -5.90 17.30
C VAL A 123 -5.36 -6.37 15.94
N HIS A 124 -6.31 -7.28 15.91
CA HIS A 124 -6.72 -7.95 14.67
C HIS A 124 -8.19 -8.39 14.72
N HIS A 125 -8.72 -8.70 13.54
CA HIS A 125 -9.94 -9.46 13.35
C HIS A 125 -9.58 -10.72 12.56
N LYS A 126 -9.37 -11.84 13.25
CA LYS A 126 -8.92 -13.12 12.67
C LYS A 126 -7.74 -12.91 11.70
N ASP A 127 -7.91 -13.27 10.43
CA ASP A 127 -6.97 -13.07 9.32
C ASP A 127 -7.51 -12.12 8.23
N SER A 128 -8.45 -11.22 8.59
CA SER A 128 -9.14 -10.28 7.67
C SER A 128 -9.32 -8.88 8.26
N THR A 129 -8.36 -8.42 9.06
CA THR A 129 -8.42 -7.13 9.78
C THR A 129 -8.65 -5.95 8.84
N GLY A 130 -7.97 -5.92 7.71
CA GLY A 130 -8.12 -4.84 6.74
C GLY A 130 -9.52 -4.76 6.17
N LYS A 131 -10.16 -5.90 5.89
CA LYS A 131 -11.55 -5.96 5.43
C LYS A 131 -12.50 -5.41 6.49
N ALA A 132 -12.36 -5.82 7.74
CA ALA A 132 -13.17 -5.32 8.85
C ALA A 132 -13.07 -3.79 9.00
N ILE A 133 -11.86 -3.24 8.87
CA ILE A 133 -11.63 -1.79 8.93
C ILE A 133 -12.31 -1.09 7.74
N VAL A 134 -12.05 -1.52 6.51
CA VAL A 134 -12.57 -0.85 5.31
C VAL A 134 -14.09 -0.91 5.26
N ASP A 135 -14.69 -2.06 5.55
CA ASP A 135 -16.15 -2.23 5.55
C ASP A 135 -16.82 -1.30 6.58
N ALA A 136 -16.32 -1.24 7.82
CA ALA A 136 -16.84 -0.36 8.85
C ALA A 136 -16.74 1.13 8.45
N LEU A 137 -15.57 1.55 7.95
CA LEU A 137 -15.36 2.94 7.53
C LEU A 137 -16.25 3.32 6.34
N ILE A 138 -16.49 2.42 5.38
CA ILE A 138 -17.40 2.63 4.24
C ILE A 138 -18.84 2.87 4.75
N GLU A 139 -19.32 2.06 5.68
CA GLU A 139 -20.67 2.23 6.20
C GLU A 139 -20.84 3.59 6.88
N VAL A 140 -19.86 4.04 7.65
CA VAL A 140 -19.93 5.38 8.28
C VAL A 140 -19.82 6.50 7.24
N VAL A 141 -18.90 6.40 6.25
CA VAL A 141 -18.75 7.43 5.20
C VAL A 141 -20.04 7.63 4.41
N LYS A 142 -20.79 6.55 4.12
CA LYS A 142 -22.08 6.62 3.41
C LYS A 142 -23.14 7.44 4.16
N THR A 143 -23.06 7.56 5.47
CA THR A 143 -23.99 8.36 6.28
C THR A 143 -23.67 9.86 6.28
N ARG A 144 -22.48 10.25 5.87
CA ARG A 144 -21.96 11.63 5.95
C ARG A 144 -22.46 12.50 4.80
N LYS A 145 -23.30 13.47 5.09
CA LYS A 145 -23.94 14.35 4.10
C LYS A 145 -22.96 15.30 3.40
N ASN A 146 -21.86 15.65 4.04
CA ASN A 146 -20.81 16.52 3.50
C ASN A 146 -19.84 15.79 2.57
N ILE A 147 -19.94 14.46 2.43
CA ILE A 147 -19.07 13.65 1.59
C ILE A 147 -19.85 13.20 0.35
N THR A 148 -19.38 13.60 -0.82
CA THR A 148 -19.86 13.07 -2.10
C THR A 148 -18.93 11.93 -2.52
N ILE A 149 -19.48 10.77 -2.88
CA ILE A 149 -18.69 9.60 -3.31
C ILE A 149 -18.84 9.42 -4.81
N LEU A 150 -17.71 9.25 -5.51
CA LEU A 150 -17.66 8.82 -6.91
C LEU A 150 -16.81 7.54 -7.00
N ASP A 151 -17.48 6.43 -7.13
CA ASP A 151 -16.88 5.12 -7.40
C ASP A 151 -16.83 4.81 -8.90
N ASN A 152 -16.05 3.79 -9.28
CA ASN A 152 -15.81 3.42 -10.68
C ASN A 152 -15.46 4.65 -11.54
N CYS A 153 -14.63 5.52 -10.99
CA CYS A 153 -14.33 6.83 -11.53
C CYS A 153 -12.81 7.00 -11.64
N LEU A 154 -12.30 7.04 -12.87
CA LEU A 154 -10.88 7.16 -13.16
C LEU A 154 -10.45 8.62 -13.08
N VAL A 155 -9.54 8.97 -12.17
CA VAL A 155 -8.77 10.22 -12.24
C VAL A 155 -7.72 10.08 -13.34
N TYR A 156 -7.62 11.04 -14.26
CA TYR A 156 -6.62 11.00 -15.33
C TYR A 156 -5.69 12.21 -15.38
N ALA A 157 -6.07 13.32 -14.72
CA ALA A 157 -5.22 14.49 -14.56
C ALA A 157 -5.56 15.26 -13.27
N ILE A 158 -4.53 15.87 -12.67
CA ILE A 158 -4.65 16.82 -11.57
C ILE A 158 -3.82 18.04 -11.93
N ASP A 159 -4.47 19.20 -12.01
CA ASP A 159 -3.83 20.45 -12.39
C ASP A 159 -3.79 21.41 -11.19
N LYS A 160 -2.60 21.84 -10.79
CA LYS A 160 -2.40 22.89 -9.78
C LYS A 160 -2.77 24.24 -10.38
N VAL A 161 -3.57 25.00 -9.64
CA VAL A 161 -3.93 26.38 -9.98
C VAL A 161 -3.72 27.30 -8.78
N LEU A 162 -3.95 28.59 -8.94
CA LEU A 162 -3.92 29.52 -7.80
C LEU A 162 -4.97 29.08 -6.76
N ASN A 163 -4.52 28.88 -5.53
CA ASN A 163 -5.31 28.53 -4.36
C ASN A 163 -6.03 27.18 -4.44
N GLY A 164 -5.53 26.21 -5.24
CA GLY A 164 -6.10 24.88 -5.24
C GLY A 164 -5.81 24.04 -6.49
N PHE A 165 -6.72 23.15 -6.79
CA PHE A 165 -6.54 22.13 -7.83
C PHE A 165 -7.82 21.93 -8.65
N TYR A 166 -7.64 21.45 -9.87
CA TYR A 166 -8.69 20.84 -10.65
C TYR A 166 -8.35 19.36 -10.91
N VAL A 167 -9.28 18.49 -10.57
CA VAL A 167 -9.17 17.04 -10.74
C VAL A 167 -10.08 16.62 -11.87
N SER A 168 -9.50 16.07 -12.93
CA SER A 168 -10.22 15.59 -14.12
C SER A 168 -10.43 14.09 -14.04
N VAL A 169 -11.66 13.66 -14.24
CA VAL A 169 -12.09 12.27 -14.11
C VAL A 169 -12.86 11.80 -15.35
N VAL A 170 -12.84 10.48 -15.56
CA VAL A 170 -13.71 9.80 -16.53
C VAL A 170 -14.56 8.77 -15.80
N LYS A 171 -15.88 8.84 -16.01
CA LYS A 171 -16.85 7.83 -15.56
C LYS A 171 -17.86 7.59 -16.69
N ASP A 172 -18.14 6.34 -17.00
CA ASP A 172 -19.11 5.92 -18.04
C ASP A 172 -18.87 6.59 -19.41
N GLY A 173 -17.59 6.82 -19.78
CA GLY A 173 -17.20 7.49 -21.02
C GLY A 173 -17.32 9.02 -21.00
N GLU A 174 -17.83 9.61 -19.93
CA GLU A 174 -17.93 11.06 -19.77
C GLU A 174 -16.77 11.63 -18.94
N SER A 175 -16.18 12.71 -19.43
CA SER A 175 -15.16 13.46 -18.70
C SER A 175 -15.78 14.62 -17.93
N LYS A 176 -15.43 14.70 -16.62
CA LYS A 176 -15.80 15.82 -15.73
C LYS A 176 -14.56 16.35 -15.01
N THR A 177 -14.59 17.63 -14.66
CA THR A 177 -13.51 18.28 -13.91
C THR A 177 -14.11 18.93 -12.67
N TYR A 178 -13.50 18.67 -11.51
CA TYR A 178 -13.94 19.19 -10.21
C TYR A 178 -12.84 20.07 -9.62
N GLY A 179 -13.20 21.22 -9.07
CA GLY A 179 -12.27 22.12 -8.40
C GLY A 179 -12.27 21.93 -6.89
N CYS A 180 -11.11 22.08 -6.25
CA CYS A 180 -10.96 22.05 -4.80
C CYS A 180 -9.83 22.96 -4.30
N ASN A 181 -9.94 23.40 -3.04
CA ASN A 181 -8.86 24.15 -2.41
C ASN A 181 -7.69 23.24 -2.01
N PHE A 182 -8.00 22.03 -1.55
CA PHE A 182 -7.02 21.02 -1.12
C PHE A 182 -7.25 19.70 -1.83
N CYS A 183 -6.16 19.01 -2.17
CA CYS A 183 -6.21 17.66 -2.74
C CYS A 183 -5.41 16.71 -1.86
N LEU A 184 -6.02 15.58 -1.47
CA LEU A 184 -5.37 14.50 -0.74
C LEU A 184 -5.26 13.26 -1.62
N LEU A 185 -4.04 12.80 -1.86
CA LEU A 185 -3.74 11.56 -2.54
C LEU A 185 -3.67 10.42 -1.52
N ALA A 186 -4.55 9.43 -1.64
CA ALA A 186 -4.62 8.22 -0.82
C ALA A 186 -4.73 6.97 -1.71
N THR A 187 -3.94 6.95 -2.78
CA THR A 187 -4.11 6.07 -3.94
C THR A 187 -3.46 4.70 -3.80
N GLY A 188 -2.84 4.41 -2.65
CA GLY A 188 -2.13 3.15 -2.42
C GLY A 188 -0.81 3.04 -3.19
N GLY A 189 -0.27 1.83 -3.24
CA GLY A 189 1.09 1.58 -3.72
C GLY A 189 1.23 1.28 -5.20
N ILE A 190 2.29 0.53 -5.53
CA ILE A 190 2.80 0.34 -6.89
C ILE A 190 2.85 -1.13 -7.31
N GLY A 191 2.16 -2.04 -6.63
CA GLY A 191 2.36 -3.49 -6.82
C GLY A 191 2.23 -3.97 -8.26
N ARG A 192 1.40 -3.32 -9.06
CA ARG A 192 1.17 -3.70 -10.47
C ARG A 192 2.30 -3.30 -11.41
N VAL A 193 3.34 -2.65 -10.92
CA VAL A 193 4.60 -2.40 -11.65
C VAL A 193 5.46 -3.69 -11.75
N TYR A 194 5.21 -4.66 -10.87
CA TYR A 194 5.87 -5.98 -10.87
C TYR A 194 5.02 -7.06 -11.54
N LYS A 195 5.68 -8.13 -11.97
CA LYS A 195 5.02 -9.27 -12.61
C LYS A 195 4.08 -9.99 -11.66
N TYR A 196 4.53 -10.21 -10.42
CA TYR A 196 3.77 -10.84 -9.34
C TYR A 196 3.72 -9.95 -8.12
N THR A 197 2.54 -9.81 -7.52
CA THR A 197 2.30 -8.95 -6.38
C THR A 197 1.16 -9.47 -5.52
N THR A 198 1.17 -9.17 -4.22
CA THR A 198 0.00 -9.38 -3.34
C THR A 198 -1.01 -8.24 -3.44
N ASN A 199 -0.74 -7.22 -4.26
CA ASN A 199 -1.61 -6.05 -4.39
C ASN A 199 -2.70 -6.27 -5.43
N SER A 200 -3.86 -5.67 -5.17
CA SER A 200 -5.00 -5.67 -6.08
C SER A 200 -4.69 -5.01 -7.43
N ALA A 201 -5.54 -5.25 -8.42
CA ALA A 201 -5.38 -4.74 -9.78
C ALA A 201 -5.27 -3.22 -9.87
N ILE A 202 -5.73 -2.47 -8.86
CA ILE A 202 -5.74 -1.00 -8.85
C ILE A 202 -4.42 -0.35 -8.42
N ALA A 203 -3.46 -1.11 -7.87
CA ALA A 203 -2.20 -0.58 -7.31
C ALA A 203 -1.18 -0.27 -8.41
N THR A 204 -1.45 0.72 -9.23
CA THR A 204 -0.67 1.11 -10.43
C THR A 204 0.21 2.34 -10.23
N GLY A 205 0.23 2.93 -9.01
CA GLY A 205 1.06 4.09 -8.70
C GLY A 205 0.51 5.42 -9.25
N ASP A 206 -0.78 5.51 -9.56
CA ASP A 206 -1.36 6.67 -10.25
C ASP A 206 -1.15 7.97 -9.47
N GLY A 207 -1.38 8.01 -8.15
CA GLY A 207 -1.18 9.22 -7.36
C GLY A 207 0.27 9.67 -7.32
N ILE A 208 1.21 8.72 -7.28
CA ILE A 208 2.66 9.01 -7.36
C ILE A 208 2.98 9.64 -8.72
N ALA A 209 2.46 9.07 -9.80
CA ALA A 209 2.64 9.60 -11.15
C ALA A 209 2.03 11.00 -11.31
N PHE A 210 0.83 11.25 -10.78
CA PHE A 210 0.23 12.59 -10.81
C PHE A 210 1.05 13.60 -10.00
N ALA A 211 1.51 13.24 -8.80
CA ALA A 211 2.35 14.09 -7.99
C ALA A 211 3.68 14.42 -8.70
N TYR A 212 4.33 13.41 -9.30
CA TYR A 212 5.54 13.58 -10.09
C TYR A 212 5.33 14.53 -11.27
N MET A 213 4.27 14.34 -12.05
CA MET A 213 3.93 15.21 -13.19
C MET A 213 3.63 16.65 -12.78
N MET A 214 3.16 16.89 -11.55
CA MET A 214 2.99 18.24 -10.98
C MET A 214 4.29 18.83 -10.42
N GLY A 215 5.39 18.07 -10.39
CA GLY A 215 6.68 18.51 -9.83
C GLY A 215 6.82 18.32 -8.31
N ALA A 216 5.98 17.49 -7.69
CA ALA A 216 6.16 17.11 -6.30
C ALA A 216 7.44 16.26 -6.12
N LYS A 217 8.07 16.39 -4.97
CA LYS A 217 9.22 15.54 -4.63
C LYS A 217 8.75 14.11 -4.40
N ILE A 218 9.44 13.17 -5.06
CA ILE A 218 9.26 11.73 -4.88
C ILE A 218 10.54 11.21 -4.23
N LYS A 219 10.42 10.26 -3.30
CA LYS A 219 11.58 9.68 -2.60
C LYS A 219 11.50 8.17 -2.51
N HIS A 220 12.64 7.54 -2.73
CA HIS A 220 12.90 6.15 -2.38
C HIS A 220 11.92 5.14 -2.97
N LEU A 221 11.47 5.33 -4.23
CA LEU A 221 10.61 4.36 -4.91
C LEU A 221 11.27 2.99 -5.09
N SER A 222 12.60 2.93 -5.07
CA SER A 222 13.37 1.69 -5.04
C SER A 222 13.26 0.92 -3.72
N ARG A 223 12.77 1.54 -2.63
CA ARG A 223 12.55 0.83 -1.36
C ARG A 223 11.24 0.04 -1.41
N VAL A 224 11.29 -1.10 -2.05
CA VAL A 224 10.17 -2.03 -2.19
C VAL A 224 10.35 -3.21 -1.25
N GLN A 225 9.31 -3.52 -0.46
CA GLN A 225 9.27 -4.73 0.36
C GLN A 225 8.70 -5.89 -0.45
N PHE A 226 9.43 -7.00 -0.51
CA PHE A 226 8.96 -8.26 -1.06
C PHE A 226 8.50 -9.16 0.08
N HIS A 227 7.30 -9.74 -0.05
CA HIS A 227 6.80 -10.69 0.94
C HIS A 227 7.29 -12.10 0.59
N PRO A 228 7.88 -12.84 1.54
CA PRO A 228 8.48 -14.15 1.26
C PRO A 228 7.46 -15.24 0.95
N THR A 229 6.23 -15.14 1.48
CA THR A 229 5.22 -16.18 1.45
C THR A 229 3.94 -15.70 0.77
N ALA A 230 4.00 -15.45 -0.55
CA ALA A 230 2.81 -15.33 -1.39
C ALA A 230 2.48 -16.70 -2.00
N PHE A 231 1.19 -17.04 -2.08
CA PHE A 231 0.74 -18.31 -2.66
C PHE A 231 1.21 -18.44 -4.11
N ALA A 232 1.95 -19.49 -4.42
CA ALA A 232 2.59 -19.66 -5.71
C ALA A 232 1.66 -20.36 -6.72
N ALA A 233 0.47 -19.78 -7.01
CA ALA A 233 -0.39 -20.23 -8.09
C ALA A 233 0.25 -19.97 -9.46
N GLU A 234 0.09 -20.90 -10.40
CA GLU A 234 0.74 -20.79 -11.71
C GLU A 234 0.12 -19.73 -12.62
N LYS A 235 -1.17 -19.39 -12.41
CA LYS A 235 -1.96 -18.63 -13.39
C LYS A 235 -2.19 -17.17 -13.05
N ASP A 236 -2.10 -16.76 -11.79
CA ASP A 236 -2.50 -15.41 -11.36
C ASP A 236 -1.33 -14.48 -11.08
N ARG A 237 -1.42 -13.26 -11.59
CA ARG A 237 -0.46 -12.17 -11.26
C ARG A 237 -0.68 -11.62 -9.86
N GLU A 238 -1.92 -11.60 -9.40
CA GLU A 238 -2.30 -11.25 -8.05
C GLU A 238 -2.15 -12.49 -7.18
N ARG A 239 -1.08 -12.50 -6.39
CA ARG A 239 -0.75 -13.61 -5.52
C ARG A 239 -1.47 -13.45 -4.19
N PHE A 240 -2.20 -14.45 -3.77
CA PHE A 240 -2.81 -14.46 -2.45
C PHE A 240 -1.73 -14.43 -1.36
N LEU A 241 -1.87 -13.53 -0.39
CA LEU A 241 -0.93 -13.41 0.72
C LEU A 241 -1.13 -14.57 1.70
N ILE A 242 -0.05 -15.31 2.00
CA ILE A 242 -0.01 -16.15 3.20
C ILE A 242 0.64 -15.34 4.30
N SER A 243 -0.16 -14.86 5.23
CA SER A 243 0.22 -13.92 6.28
C SER A 243 1.46 -14.36 7.05
N GLU A 244 2.23 -13.37 7.50
CA GLU A 244 3.34 -13.60 8.42
C GLU A 244 2.91 -14.27 9.72
N ALA A 245 1.66 -14.08 10.15
CA ALA A 245 1.09 -14.75 11.32
C ALA A 245 1.17 -16.27 11.24
N VAL A 246 1.09 -16.86 10.03
CA VAL A 246 1.25 -18.31 9.83
C VAL A 246 2.66 -18.78 10.23
N ARG A 247 3.70 -17.99 9.91
CA ARG A 247 5.07 -18.24 10.39
C ARG A 247 5.20 -17.98 11.89
N GLY A 248 4.53 -16.95 12.38
CA GLY A 248 4.43 -16.65 13.82
C GLY A 248 3.85 -17.78 14.64
N GLU A 249 2.88 -18.53 14.09
CA GLU A 249 2.32 -19.73 14.71
C GLU A 249 3.21 -20.98 14.54
N GLY A 250 4.40 -20.84 13.95
CA GLY A 250 5.41 -21.89 13.88
C GLY A 250 5.50 -22.64 12.56
N ALA A 251 4.86 -22.17 11.48
CA ALA A 251 5.03 -22.77 10.18
C ALA A 251 6.49 -22.68 9.71
N VAL A 252 6.98 -23.72 9.03
CA VAL A 252 8.35 -23.85 8.57
C VAL A 252 8.46 -23.74 7.05
N LEU A 253 9.54 -23.12 6.56
CA LEU A 253 9.83 -23.00 5.13
C LEU A 253 10.66 -24.20 4.64
N LEU A 254 10.19 -24.83 3.57
CA LEU A 254 10.82 -25.99 2.94
C LEU A 254 11.17 -25.65 1.48
N ASN A 255 12.33 -26.12 1.01
CA ASN A 255 12.72 -26.08 -0.39
C ASN A 255 12.11 -27.25 -1.19
N CYS A 256 12.44 -27.37 -2.48
CA CYS A 256 11.93 -28.43 -3.37
C CYS A 256 12.32 -29.84 -2.93
N GLU A 257 13.35 -30.00 -2.11
CA GLU A 257 13.82 -31.28 -1.55
C GLU A 257 13.13 -31.61 -0.22
N GLY A 258 12.24 -30.77 0.27
CA GLY A 258 11.58 -30.89 1.57
C GLY A 258 12.47 -30.51 2.75
N ARG A 259 13.63 -29.88 2.51
CA ARG A 259 14.56 -29.44 3.56
C ARG A 259 14.19 -28.08 4.09
N ARG A 260 14.17 -27.91 5.42
CA ARG A 260 14.10 -26.61 6.09
C ARG A 260 15.44 -25.89 5.91
N PHE A 261 15.43 -24.63 5.46
CA PHE A 261 16.61 -23.90 5.05
C PHE A 261 16.75 -22.49 5.65
N ALA A 262 15.67 -21.92 6.19
CA ALA A 262 15.67 -20.52 6.62
C ALA A 262 16.76 -20.21 7.67
N SER A 263 17.02 -21.15 8.60
CA SER A 263 18.06 -21.02 9.62
C SER A 263 19.49 -21.07 9.09
N ASP A 264 19.72 -21.52 7.86
CA ASP A 264 21.04 -21.49 7.23
C ASP A 264 21.44 -20.04 6.84
N TYR A 265 20.46 -19.14 6.70
CA TYR A 265 20.66 -17.76 6.27
C TYR A 265 20.54 -16.75 7.42
N ASP A 266 19.74 -17.05 8.45
CA ASP A 266 19.57 -16.22 9.64
C ASP A 266 19.17 -17.09 10.85
N SER A 267 19.81 -16.87 11.98
CA SER A 267 19.55 -17.67 13.20
C SER A 267 18.10 -17.60 13.71
N ARG A 268 17.33 -16.58 13.33
CA ARG A 268 15.91 -16.43 13.63
C ARG A 268 15.02 -17.30 12.73
N GLY A 269 15.59 -17.91 11.68
CA GLY A 269 14.87 -18.77 10.74
C GLY A 269 13.67 -18.07 10.10
N GLU A 270 12.51 -18.68 10.16
CA GLU A 270 11.26 -18.18 9.57
C GLU A 270 10.74 -16.88 10.22
N LEU A 271 11.21 -16.55 11.43
CA LEU A 271 10.88 -15.32 12.15
C LEU A 271 11.85 -14.16 11.87
N ALA A 272 12.82 -14.35 10.97
CA ALA A 272 13.65 -13.26 10.47
C ALA A 272 12.79 -12.22 9.70
N PRO A 273 13.24 -10.96 9.57
CA PRO A 273 12.55 -9.92 8.79
C PRO A 273 12.26 -10.36 7.36
N ARG A 274 11.20 -9.79 6.77
CA ARG A 274 10.71 -10.18 5.43
C ARG A 274 11.76 -10.11 4.34
N ASP A 275 12.58 -9.08 4.35
CA ASP A 275 13.68 -8.91 3.40
C ASP A 275 14.73 -10.01 3.53
N VAL A 276 15.04 -10.45 4.75
CA VAL A 276 15.96 -11.56 5.02
C VAL A 276 15.39 -12.87 4.53
N VAL A 277 14.13 -13.17 4.86
CA VAL A 277 13.49 -14.44 4.44
C VAL A 277 13.28 -14.46 2.92
N SER A 278 12.85 -13.35 2.29
CA SER A 278 12.73 -13.28 0.83
C SER A 278 14.08 -13.51 0.14
N ASN A 279 15.14 -12.92 0.68
CA ASN A 279 16.51 -13.10 0.18
C ASN A 279 16.96 -14.56 0.31
N ALA A 280 16.66 -15.20 1.46
CA ALA A 280 16.96 -16.62 1.68
C ALA A 280 16.27 -17.52 0.66
N VAL A 281 14.97 -17.29 0.38
CA VAL A 281 14.22 -18.05 -0.63
C VAL A 281 14.86 -17.89 -2.02
N ILE A 282 15.21 -16.66 -2.44
CA ILE A 282 15.81 -16.46 -3.77
C ILE A 282 17.21 -17.08 -3.86
N ARG A 283 18.03 -16.99 -2.81
CA ARG A 283 19.36 -17.65 -2.78
C ARG A 283 19.24 -19.18 -2.82
N GLU A 284 18.29 -19.74 -2.06
CA GLU A 284 18.04 -21.18 -2.08
C GLU A 284 17.46 -21.63 -3.44
N SER A 285 16.63 -20.79 -4.09
CA SER A 285 16.14 -21.03 -5.46
C SER A 285 17.28 -21.12 -6.48
N ILE A 286 18.26 -20.23 -6.40
CA ILE A 286 19.45 -20.27 -7.27
C ILE A 286 20.26 -21.54 -6.99
N LYS A 287 20.45 -21.90 -5.71
CA LYS A 287 21.23 -23.09 -5.30
C LYS A 287 20.58 -24.40 -5.73
N THR A 288 19.25 -24.50 -5.63
CA THR A 288 18.50 -25.72 -5.96
C THR A 288 18.01 -25.74 -7.41
N HIS A 289 18.25 -24.66 -8.18
CA HIS A 289 17.71 -24.48 -9.53
C HIS A 289 16.19 -24.72 -9.61
N SER A 290 15.45 -24.25 -8.55
CA SER A 290 14.01 -24.49 -8.42
C SER A 290 13.30 -23.32 -7.77
N GLU A 291 12.12 -22.96 -8.26
CA GLU A 291 11.20 -21.99 -7.65
C GLU A 291 10.11 -22.67 -6.80
N LYS A 292 10.22 -23.97 -6.52
CA LYS A 292 9.26 -24.72 -5.70
C LYS A 292 9.65 -24.62 -4.24
N PHE A 293 8.86 -23.86 -3.50
CA PHE A 293 8.99 -23.68 -2.04
C PHE A 293 7.65 -23.90 -1.38
N TYR A 294 7.68 -24.30 -0.13
CA TYR A 294 6.48 -24.63 0.63
C TYR A 294 6.56 -24.06 2.04
N LEU A 295 5.39 -23.64 2.55
CA LEU A 295 5.18 -23.33 3.95
C LEU A 295 4.37 -24.46 4.58
N ASP A 296 4.87 -25.06 5.66
CA ASP A 296 4.26 -26.20 6.31
C ASP A 296 3.81 -25.85 7.73
N ILE A 297 2.50 -25.92 8.00
CA ILE A 297 1.86 -25.72 9.30
C ILE A 297 1.09 -26.99 9.75
N THR A 298 1.23 -28.11 9.04
CA THR A 298 0.45 -29.32 9.29
C THR A 298 0.68 -29.98 10.64
N HIS A 299 1.71 -29.56 11.38
CA HIS A 299 1.97 -30.00 12.75
C HIS A 299 0.98 -29.42 13.79
N LYS A 300 0.19 -28.42 13.41
CA LYS A 300 -0.88 -27.84 14.26
C LYS A 300 -2.19 -28.61 14.08
N PRO A 301 -3.04 -28.65 15.12
CA PRO A 301 -4.37 -29.26 14.98
C PRO A 301 -5.21 -28.60 13.86
N ALA A 302 -5.89 -29.40 13.06
CA ALA A 302 -6.72 -28.90 11.95
C ALA A 302 -7.75 -27.85 12.39
N GLU A 303 -8.40 -28.05 13.53
CA GLU A 303 -9.38 -27.12 14.11
C GLU A 303 -8.73 -25.76 14.47
N PHE A 304 -7.52 -25.80 15.04
CA PHE A 304 -6.75 -24.58 15.31
C PHE A 304 -6.49 -23.80 14.03
N ILE A 305 -6.01 -24.47 12.97
CA ILE A 305 -5.69 -23.84 11.68
C ILE A 305 -6.94 -23.17 11.09
N LYS A 306 -8.06 -23.89 11.04
CA LYS A 306 -9.33 -23.39 10.48
C LYS A 306 -9.89 -22.19 11.27
N ASN A 307 -9.79 -22.22 12.58
CA ASN A 307 -10.30 -21.15 13.44
C ASN A 307 -9.42 -19.90 13.43
N ARG A 308 -8.09 -20.10 13.38
CA ARG A 308 -7.11 -19.00 13.41
C ARG A 308 -6.94 -18.32 12.05
N PHE A 309 -7.03 -19.09 10.96
CA PHE A 309 -6.78 -18.66 9.60
C PHE A 309 -7.91 -19.06 8.63
N PRO A 310 -9.17 -18.68 8.91
CA PRO A 310 -10.31 -19.14 8.12
C PRO A 310 -10.22 -18.71 6.67
N MET A 311 -9.84 -17.45 6.39
CA MET A 311 -9.73 -16.94 5.03
C MET A 311 -8.57 -17.58 4.26
N ILE A 312 -7.41 -17.77 4.92
CA ILE A 312 -6.26 -18.45 4.29
C ILE A 312 -6.62 -19.91 4.00
N TYR A 313 -7.29 -20.59 4.93
CA TYR A 313 -7.75 -21.96 4.74
C TYR A 313 -8.69 -22.08 3.54
N GLU A 314 -9.74 -21.27 3.51
CA GLU A 314 -10.73 -21.29 2.43
C GLU A 314 -10.08 -20.98 1.07
N ARG A 315 -9.24 -19.95 1.00
CA ARG A 315 -8.59 -19.55 -0.25
C ARG A 315 -7.60 -20.62 -0.77
N CYS A 316 -6.83 -21.25 0.12
CA CYS A 316 -5.94 -22.35 -0.27
C CYS A 316 -6.75 -23.56 -0.73
N LEU A 317 -7.88 -23.86 -0.09
CA LEU A 317 -8.76 -24.96 -0.44
C LEU A 317 -9.39 -24.77 -1.85
N GLU A 318 -9.76 -23.52 -2.21
CA GLU A 318 -10.22 -23.16 -3.56
C GLU A 318 -9.18 -23.49 -4.65
N GLU A 319 -7.90 -23.40 -4.30
CA GLU A 319 -6.77 -23.77 -5.18
C GLU A 319 -6.36 -25.25 -5.06
N GLY A 320 -7.14 -26.05 -4.32
CA GLY A 320 -6.93 -27.50 -4.14
C GLY A 320 -5.87 -27.85 -3.08
N VAL A 321 -5.55 -26.94 -2.17
CA VAL A 321 -4.57 -27.13 -1.09
C VAL A 321 -5.27 -27.10 0.27
N ASP A 322 -5.41 -28.24 0.94
CA ASP A 322 -5.88 -28.33 2.31
C ASP A 322 -4.71 -28.13 3.26
N ILE A 323 -4.55 -26.90 3.78
CA ILE A 323 -3.41 -26.52 4.64
C ILE A 323 -3.37 -27.26 6.00
N THR A 324 -4.39 -28.06 6.32
CA THR A 324 -4.37 -28.92 7.52
C THR A 324 -3.58 -30.23 7.30
N VAL A 325 -3.36 -30.61 6.05
CA VAL A 325 -2.65 -31.83 5.65
C VAL A 325 -1.63 -31.60 4.55
N ASP A 326 -1.78 -30.54 3.75
CA ASP A 326 -0.90 -30.21 2.63
C ASP A 326 0.02 -29.04 2.97
N LYS A 327 1.18 -29.03 2.31
CA LYS A 327 2.12 -27.90 2.35
C LYS A 327 1.67 -26.82 1.40
N ILE A 328 1.71 -25.55 1.84
CA ILE A 328 1.29 -24.39 1.05
C ILE A 328 2.40 -24.01 0.08
N PRO A 329 2.19 -24.04 -1.26
CA PRO A 329 3.18 -23.56 -2.20
C PRO A 329 3.34 -22.04 -2.08
N VAL A 330 4.57 -21.57 -1.89
CA VAL A 330 4.86 -20.14 -1.68
C VAL A 330 6.09 -19.70 -2.47
N PHE A 331 6.08 -18.40 -2.88
CA PHE A 331 7.25 -17.76 -3.49
C PHE A 331 7.22 -16.25 -3.20
N PRO A 332 8.38 -15.55 -3.13
CA PRO A 332 8.40 -14.11 -2.90
C PRO A 332 7.73 -13.33 -4.03
N CYS A 333 7.05 -12.25 -3.67
CA CYS A 333 6.54 -11.27 -4.63
C CYS A 333 6.51 -9.86 -4.06
N GLN A 334 6.28 -8.87 -4.91
CA GLN A 334 6.11 -7.50 -4.46
C GLN A 334 4.91 -7.41 -3.49
N HIS A 335 5.07 -6.61 -2.42
CA HIS A 335 4.06 -6.50 -1.38
C HIS A 335 3.76 -5.06 -0.95
N TYR A 336 4.78 -4.26 -0.61
CA TYR A 336 4.60 -2.92 -0.05
C TYR A 336 5.68 -1.94 -0.53
N LEU A 337 5.30 -0.66 -0.70
CA LEU A 337 6.20 0.43 -1.03
C LEU A 337 6.52 1.22 0.24
N MET A 338 7.81 1.39 0.59
CA MET A 338 8.25 2.27 1.68
C MET A 338 8.62 3.67 1.21
N GLY A 339 8.84 3.86 -0.09
CA GLY A 339 8.98 5.15 -0.73
C GLY A 339 7.64 5.79 -1.11
N GLY A 340 7.66 6.85 -1.92
CA GLY A 340 6.45 7.51 -2.39
C GLY A 340 6.59 9.02 -2.52
N ILE A 341 5.46 9.71 -2.50
CA ILE A 341 5.36 11.16 -2.49
C ILE A 341 5.92 11.67 -1.16
N ASP A 342 6.98 12.48 -1.21
CA ASP A 342 7.62 13.02 -0.01
C ASP A 342 6.68 13.96 0.74
N VAL A 343 6.43 13.67 2.01
CA VAL A 343 5.57 14.47 2.88
C VAL A 343 6.26 14.82 4.19
N ASP A 344 5.86 15.95 4.78
CA ASP A 344 6.24 16.31 6.13
C ASP A 344 5.37 15.59 7.19
N THR A 345 5.59 15.86 8.46
CA THR A 345 4.82 15.30 9.57
C THR A 345 3.35 15.75 9.60
N ASN A 346 2.98 16.73 8.78
CA ASN A 346 1.60 17.18 8.54
C ASN A 346 0.94 16.50 7.34
N SER A 347 1.64 15.56 6.69
CA SER A 347 1.23 14.90 5.45
C SER A 347 1.15 15.82 4.23
N GLU A 348 1.75 17.02 4.28
CA GLU A 348 1.80 17.93 3.15
C GLU A 348 3.01 17.61 2.26
N THR A 349 2.78 17.68 0.95
CA THR A 349 3.84 17.46 -0.04
C THR A 349 4.66 18.73 -0.26
N SER A 350 5.67 18.68 -1.16
CA SER A 350 6.38 19.88 -1.59
C SER A 350 5.53 20.87 -2.39
N ILE A 351 4.28 20.53 -2.72
CA ILE A 351 3.31 21.40 -3.42
C ILE A 351 2.27 21.86 -2.41
N GLU A 352 2.21 23.17 -2.18
CA GLU A 352 1.26 23.78 -1.23
C GLU A 352 -0.18 23.34 -1.53
N GLY A 353 -0.86 22.82 -0.49
CA GLY A 353 -2.25 22.35 -0.55
C GLY A 353 -2.43 20.96 -1.14
N LEU A 354 -1.35 20.31 -1.59
CA LEU A 354 -1.35 18.90 -1.98
C LEU A 354 -0.86 18.05 -0.80
N PHE A 355 -1.69 17.10 -0.38
CA PHE A 355 -1.40 16.16 0.69
C PHE A 355 -1.29 14.75 0.15
N ALA A 356 -0.56 13.88 0.85
CA ALA A 356 -0.56 12.44 0.57
C ALA A 356 -0.54 11.64 1.88
N ALA A 357 -1.27 10.52 1.91
CA ALA A 357 -1.34 9.64 3.09
C ALA A 357 -1.50 8.16 2.68
N GLY A 358 -1.07 7.27 3.56
CA GLY A 358 -0.99 5.82 3.29
C GLY A 358 0.12 5.47 2.32
N GLU A 359 0.07 4.30 1.71
CA GLU A 359 1.19 3.72 0.95
C GLU A 359 1.69 4.54 -0.24
N CYS A 360 0.92 5.51 -0.77
CA CYS A 360 1.43 6.40 -1.82
C CYS A 360 2.38 7.49 -1.28
N SER A 361 2.41 7.73 0.04
CA SER A 361 3.23 8.74 0.68
C SER A 361 4.54 8.16 1.23
N HIS A 362 5.60 8.95 1.19
CA HIS A 362 6.84 8.70 1.92
C HIS A 362 6.88 9.56 3.18
N THR A 363 6.39 9.01 4.27
CA THR A 363 6.41 9.64 5.60
C THR A 363 7.77 9.55 6.29
N GLY A 364 8.60 8.60 5.83
CA GLY A 364 9.85 8.23 6.49
C GLY A 364 9.71 7.25 7.66
N VAL A 365 8.50 6.86 8.02
CA VAL A 365 8.24 5.89 9.12
C VAL A 365 8.94 4.55 8.92
N HIS A 366 8.95 4.03 7.69
CA HIS A 366 9.38 2.65 7.43
C HIS A 366 10.87 2.47 7.17
N GLY A 367 11.60 3.55 6.94
CA GLY A 367 13.03 3.46 6.63
C GLY A 367 13.32 2.59 5.40
N ALA A 368 14.23 1.62 5.53
CA ALA A 368 14.61 0.71 4.45
C ALA A 368 13.79 -0.59 4.42
N ASN A 369 13.01 -0.90 5.48
CA ASN A 369 12.17 -2.10 5.54
C ASN A 369 11.06 -1.90 6.58
N ARG A 370 9.82 -2.17 6.20
CA ARG A 370 8.63 -1.92 7.02
C ARG A 370 8.48 -2.99 8.10
N LEU A 371 8.27 -2.56 9.35
CA LEU A 371 7.79 -3.42 10.42
C LEU A 371 6.34 -3.83 10.12
N ALA A 372 6.01 -5.11 10.29
CA ALA A 372 4.67 -5.63 10.07
C ALA A 372 3.62 -4.83 10.87
N SER A 373 2.40 -4.74 10.37
CA SER A 373 1.25 -4.07 11.00
C SER A 373 1.39 -2.56 11.30
N ASN A 374 2.51 -1.90 10.91
CA ASN A 374 2.65 -0.45 10.96
C ASN A 374 1.97 0.28 9.78
N SER A 375 1.69 -0.39 8.65
CA SER A 375 1.16 0.30 7.45
C SER A 375 -0.28 0.79 7.60
N LEU A 376 -1.15 -0.01 8.22
CA LEU A 376 -2.52 0.43 8.50
C LEU A 376 -2.51 1.54 9.56
N LEU A 377 -1.65 1.44 10.56
CA LEU A 377 -1.48 2.51 11.55
C LEU A 377 -1.01 3.82 10.91
N GLU A 378 -0.03 3.76 9.99
CA GLU A 378 0.42 4.92 9.21
C GLU A 378 -0.72 5.52 8.39
N ALA A 379 -1.51 4.68 7.72
CA ALA A 379 -2.66 5.12 6.94
C ALA A 379 -3.67 5.90 7.80
N LEU A 380 -3.90 5.49 9.05
CA LEU A 380 -4.80 6.17 9.98
C LEU A 380 -4.19 7.48 10.49
N VAL A 381 -3.02 7.44 11.12
CA VAL A 381 -2.39 8.59 11.77
C VAL A 381 -2.16 9.74 10.79
N PHE A 382 -1.55 9.46 9.64
CA PHE A 382 -1.17 10.50 8.69
C PHE A 382 -2.37 11.03 7.89
N SER A 383 -3.40 10.22 7.64
CA SER A 383 -4.61 10.70 6.97
C SER A 383 -5.47 11.58 7.88
N ARG A 384 -5.60 11.24 9.18
CA ARG A 384 -6.21 12.11 10.17
C ARG A 384 -5.43 13.41 10.31
N THR A 385 -4.11 13.33 10.34
CA THR A 385 -3.26 14.54 10.39
C THR A 385 -3.53 15.46 9.19
N ALA A 386 -3.55 14.93 7.97
CA ALA A 386 -3.89 15.69 6.77
C ALA A 386 -5.26 16.37 6.89
N ALA A 387 -6.29 15.63 7.31
CA ALA A 387 -7.64 16.16 7.49
C ALA A 387 -7.70 17.31 8.51
N ASN A 388 -6.97 17.20 9.62
CA ASN A 388 -6.89 18.23 10.64
C ASN A 388 -6.21 19.51 10.13
N VAL A 389 -5.07 19.38 9.44
CA VAL A 389 -4.35 20.52 8.86
C VAL A 389 -5.20 21.23 7.80
N ILE A 390 -5.85 20.47 6.91
CA ILE A 390 -6.77 21.01 5.92
C ILE A 390 -7.91 21.77 6.59
N THR A 391 -8.52 21.19 7.62
CA THR A 391 -9.60 21.80 8.39
C THR A 391 -9.17 23.13 9.02
N GLU A 392 -8.01 23.16 9.64
CA GLU A 392 -7.47 24.39 10.26
C GLU A 392 -7.26 25.50 9.22
N ARG A 393 -6.70 25.16 8.04
CA ARG A 393 -6.46 26.13 6.96
C ARG A 393 -7.76 26.65 6.37
N LEU A 394 -8.76 25.79 6.14
CA LEU A 394 -10.07 26.21 5.63
C LEU A 394 -10.83 27.11 6.61
N ARG A 395 -10.68 26.90 7.91
CA ARG A 395 -11.24 27.76 8.95
C ARG A 395 -10.58 29.13 9.02
N LYS A 396 -9.27 29.19 8.73
CA LYS A 396 -8.56 30.48 8.66
C LYS A 396 -8.97 31.27 7.43
N GLU A 397 -9.00 30.65 6.26
CA GLU A 397 -9.32 31.34 5.02
C GLU A 397 -9.74 30.35 3.92
N ARG A 398 -10.91 30.59 3.30
CA ARG A 398 -11.34 29.92 2.07
C ARG A 398 -11.04 30.82 0.86
N LYS A 399 -9.99 30.52 0.13
CA LYS A 399 -9.57 31.31 -1.02
C LYS A 399 -10.33 30.91 -2.31
N PRO A 400 -10.67 31.88 -3.17
CA PRO A 400 -11.26 31.57 -4.45
C PRO A 400 -10.23 30.82 -5.33
N LEU A 401 -10.69 29.78 -6.03
CA LEU A 401 -9.85 29.02 -6.97
C LEU A 401 -9.46 29.87 -8.18
N GLY A 402 -8.23 29.67 -8.64
CA GLY A 402 -7.77 30.17 -9.93
C GLY A 402 -8.61 29.65 -11.11
N ARG A 403 -8.29 30.16 -12.29
CA ARG A 403 -9.01 29.77 -13.52
C ARG A 403 -8.82 28.28 -13.82
N GLN A 404 -9.92 27.62 -14.18
CA GLN A 404 -9.88 26.22 -14.63
C GLN A 404 -9.03 26.10 -15.91
N PRO A 405 -8.12 25.12 -15.98
CA PRO A 405 -7.39 24.80 -17.20
C PRO A 405 -8.33 24.40 -18.35
N LEU A 406 -7.85 24.53 -19.57
CA LEU A 406 -8.59 24.05 -20.73
C LEU A 406 -8.77 22.53 -20.61
N LYS A 407 -9.98 22.07 -20.82
CA LYS A 407 -10.32 20.64 -20.80
C LYS A 407 -9.57 19.91 -21.91
N LYS A 408 -8.77 18.91 -21.54
CA LYS A 408 -8.13 18.03 -22.52
C LYS A 408 -9.17 17.09 -23.12
N SER A 409 -9.06 16.83 -24.44
CA SER A 409 -9.85 15.77 -25.06
C SER A 409 -9.56 14.43 -24.40
N ILE A 410 -10.59 13.60 -24.27
CA ILE A 410 -10.43 12.19 -23.86
C ILE A 410 -10.33 11.26 -25.08
N GLU A 411 -10.60 11.79 -26.28
CA GLU A 411 -10.47 11.09 -27.55
C GLU A 411 -9.01 11.09 -28.01
N GLY A 412 -8.60 10.05 -28.71
CA GLY A 412 -7.25 9.89 -29.23
C GLY A 412 -7.05 8.51 -29.85
N LYS A 413 -5.82 8.16 -30.16
CA LYS A 413 -5.44 6.85 -30.70
C LYS A 413 -5.68 5.74 -29.68
N ALA A 414 -6.00 4.55 -30.16
CA ALA A 414 -6.02 3.36 -29.31
C ALA A 414 -4.60 3.04 -28.81
N LEU A 415 -4.46 2.74 -27.52
CA LEU A 415 -3.18 2.31 -26.95
C LEU A 415 -2.84 0.90 -27.50
N PRO A 416 -1.65 0.69 -28.09
CA PRO A 416 -1.19 -0.64 -28.46
C PRO A 416 -1.09 -1.56 -27.24
N HIS A 417 -1.41 -2.83 -27.41
CA HIS A 417 -1.29 -3.81 -26.31
C HIS A 417 0.16 -4.08 -25.92
N GLY A 418 0.36 -4.40 -24.65
CA GLY A 418 1.62 -4.95 -24.16
C GLY A 418 2.52 -4.01 -23.37
N TYR A 419 2.33 -2.70 -23.38
CA TYR A 419 3.18 -1.76 -22.65
C TYR A 419 3.34 -2.13 -21.16
N ARG A 420 2.24 -2.35 -20.46
CA ARG A 420 2.28 -2.73 -19.04
C ARG A 420 3.00 -4.05 -18.79
N SER A 421 2.85 -5.03 -19.68
CA SER A 421 3.53 -6.33 -19.56
C SER A 421 5.03 -6.20 -19.77
N GLN A 422 5.46 -5.42 -20.79
CA GLN A 422 6.87 -5.17 -21.07
C GLN A 422 7.56 -4.49 -19.89
N ILE A 423 6.95 -3.42 -19.32
CA ILE A 423 7.51 -2.71 -18.16
C ILE A 423 7.68 -3.66 -16.98
N ARG A 424 6.67 -4.49 -16.68
CA ARG A 424 6.72 -5.48 -15.59
C ARG A 424 7.83 -6.49 -15.76
N GLU A 425 8.04 -6.99 -16.98
CA GLU A 425 9.10 -7.94 -17.27
C GLU A 425 10.48 -7.31 -17.11
N ILE A 426 10.66 -6.07 -17.62
CA ILE A 426 11.91 -5.33 -17.47
C ILE A 426 12.23 -5.11 -15.98
N LEU A 427 11.26 -4.62 -15.20
CA LEU A 427 11.48 -4.32 -13.79
C LEU A 427 11.69 -5.60 -12.98
N GLN A 428 10.88 -6.63 -13.20
CA GLN A 428 11.02 -7.93 -12.51
C GLN A 428 12.39 -8.57 -12.75
N ASP A 429 12.94 -8.44 -13.95
CA ASP A 429 14.26 -9.00 -14.27
C ASP A 429 15.42 -8.16 -13.70
N ALA A 430 15.31 -6.84 -13.67
CA ALA A 430 16.38 -5.95 -13.23
C ALA A 430 16.36 -5.69 -11.72
N TYR A 431 15.15 -5.47 -11.16
CA TYR A 431 14.97 -4.99 -9.80
C TYR A 431 13.90 -5.78 -9.04
N PHE A 432 14.30 -6.95 -8.56
CA PHE A 432 13.50 -7.82 -7.70
C PHE A 432 14.20 -8.00 -6.34
N VAL A 433 13.97 -9.08 -5.61
CA VAL A 433 14.55 -9.36 -4.28
C VAL A 433 16.08 -9.29 -4.26
N LEU A 434 16.73 -9.80 -5.31
CA LEU A 434 18.16 -9.66 -5.57
C LEU A 434 18.33 -8.83 -6.85
N PRO A 435 18.49 -7.50 -6.74
CA PRO A 435 18.70 -6.63 -7.90
C PRO A 435 19.95 -6.99 -8.70
N LYS A 436 19.89 -6.78 -10.01
CA LYS A 436 20.97 -7.10 -10.97
C LYS A 436 21.62 -5.80 -11.48
N PRO A 437 22.73 -5.34 -10.87
CA PRO A 437 23.39 -4.08 -11.22
C PRO A 437 23.76 -3.98 -12.70
N GLU A 438 24.16 -5.10 -13.31
CA GLU A 438 24.54 -5.19 -14.72
C GLU A 438 23.41 -4.90 -15.70
N LYS A 439 22.16 -4.95 -15.24
CA LYS A 439 20.96 -4.65 -16.05
C LYS A 439 20.38 -3.26 -15.84
N ALA A 440 20.87 -2.51 -14.87
CA ALA A 440 20.27 -1.25 -14.44
C ALA A 440 20.14 -0.22 -15.58
N GLU A 441 21.25 0.07 -16.28
CA GLU A 441 21.28 1.06 -17.36
C GLU A 441 20.42 0.65 -18.56
N GLU A 442 20.53 -0.60 -19.01
CA GLU A 442 19.75 -1.11 -20.14
C GLU A 442 18.25 -1.07 -19.84
N SER A 443 17.87 -1.49 -18.63
CA SER A 443 16.47 -1.53 -18.21
C SER A 443 15.88 -0.13 -18.07
N TYR A 444 16.63 0.81 -17.51
CA TYR A 444 16.24 2.22 -17.44
C TYR A 444 15.98 2.78 -18.85
N ASN A 445 16.91 2.60 -19.78
CA ASN A 445 16.78 3.12 -21.14
C ASN A 445 15.56 2.51 -21.89
N LYS A 446 15.25 1.23 -21.66
CA LYS A 446 14.07 0.58 -22.23
C LYS A 446 12.76 1.17 -21.69
N VAL A 447 12.70 1.43 -20.38
CA VAL A 447 11.49 2.02 -19.76
C VAL A 447 11.32 3.47 -20.17
N GLU A 448 12.41 4.26 -20.23
CA GLU A 448 12.39 5.64 -20.72
C GLU A 448 11.86 5.74 -22.16
N LYS A 449 12.26 4.81 -23.03
CA LYS A 449 11.73 4.77 -24.39
C LYS A 449 10.21 4.52 -24.37
N ILE A 450 9.74 3.56 -23.59
CA ILE A 450 8.30 3.28 -23.44
C ILE A 450 7.57 4.52 -22.90
N LEU A 451 8.14 5.19 -21.88
CA LEU A 451 7.54 6.41 -21.33
C LEU A 451 7.49 7.54 -22.34
N SER A 452 8.56 7.73 -23.13
CA SER A 452 8.57 8.71 -24.22
C SER A 452 7.49 8.43 -25.25
N ASP A 453 7.30 7.18 -25.66
CA ASP A 453 6.24 6.78 -26.60
C ASP A 453 4.85 7.08 -26.03
N LEU A 454 4.62 6.78 -24.72
CA LEU A 454 3.34 7.01 -24.03
C LEU A 454 3.01 8.50 -23.87
N VAL A 455 4.01 9.37 -23.78
CA VAL A 455 3.80 10.83 -23.56
C VAL A 455 3.77 11.60 -24.86
N SER A 456 4.48 11.16 -25.89
CA SER A 456 4.58 11.87 -27.18
C SER A 456 3.36 11.66 -28.09
N ASP A 457 2.65 10.56 -27.95
CA ASP A 457 1.48 10.23 -28.75
C ASP A 457 0.18 10.70 -28.09
N ASP A 458 -0.81 11.05 -28.94
CA ASP A 458 -2.14 11.47 -28.49
C ASP A 458 -3.07 10.25 -28.33
N PHE A 459 -2.86 9.52 -27.23
CA PHE A 459 -3.68 8.35 -26.89
C PHE A 459 -4.99 8.76 -26.23
N ALA A 460 -6.04 8.00 -26.50
CA ALA A 460 -7.33 8.13 -25.83
C ALA A 460 -7.16 7.91 -24.31
N ILE A 461 -7.83 8.75 -23.51
CA ILE A 461 -7.84 8.65 -22.06
C ILE A 461 -8.69 7.43 -21.64
N THR A 462 -8.04 6.32 -21.46
CA THR A 462 -8.62 5.04 -21.00
C THR A 462 -7.92 4.58 -19.71
N PRO A 463 -8.53 3.68 -18.92
CA PRO A 463 -7.85 3.07 -17.79
C PRO A 463 -6.51 2.45 -18.17
N ASP A 464 -6.46 1.75 -19.32
CA ASP A 464 -5.23 1.10 -19.79
C ASP A 464 -4.10 2.10 -20.09
N TYR A 465 -4.42 3.25 -20.71
CA TYR A 465 -3.45 4.30 -20.98
C TYR A 465 -2.96 4.98 -19.68
N VAL A 466 -3.88 5.38 -18.79
CA VAL A 466 -3.50 6.06 -17.54
C VAL A 466 -2.62 5.15 -16.69
N GLU A 467 -3.00 3.87 -16.58
CA GLU A 467 -2.23 2.89 -15.81
C GLU A 467 -0.88 2.57 -16.48
N ALA A 468 -0.81 2.47 -17.80
CA ALA A 468 0.45 2.24 -18.50
C ALA A 468 1.44 3.40 -18.29
N ARG A 469 0.95 4.64 -18.40
CA ARG A 469 1.75 5.85 -18.12
C ARG A 469 2.22 5.89 -16.67
N SER A 470 1.33 5.63 -15.71
CA SER A 470 1.68 5.63 -14.28
C SER A 470 2.73 4.59 -13.96
N ILE A 471 2.56 3.35 -14.46
CA ILE A 471 3.51 2.25 -14.29
C ILE A 471 4.87 2.60 -14.93
N ALA A 472 4.88 3.23 -16.11
CA ALA A 472 6.11 3.65 -16.78
C ALA A 472 6.87 4.71 -15.97
N ILE A 473 6.19 5.74 -15.48
CA ILE A 473 6.78 6.79 -14.62
C ILE A 473 7.40 6.16 -13.36
N VAL A 474 6.64 5.33 -12.66
CA VAL A 474 7.10 4.68 -11.43
C VAL A 474 8.30 3.76 -11.68
N ALA A 475 8.26 2.95 -12.73
CA ALA A 475 9.35 2.06 -13.09
C ALA A 475 10.62 2.83 -13.50
N SER A 476 10.47 3.95 -14.24
CA SER A 476 11.58 4.83 -14.58
C SER A 476 12.28 5.36 -13.34
N ILE A 477 11.54 5.92 -12.38
CA ILE A 477 12.11 6.45 -11.13
C ILE A 477 12.79 5.34 -10.32
N ILE A 478 12.20 4.14 -10.20
CA ILE A 478 12.84 3.01 -9.50
C ILE A 478 14.18 2.65 -10.14
N LEU A 479 14.21 2.56 -11.47
CA LEU A 479 15.43 2.17 -12.21
C LEU A 479 16.47 3.29 -12.21
N GLU A 480 16.07 4.56 -12.19
CA GLU A 480 16.96 5.70 -12.03
C GLU A 480 17.64 5.69 -10.66
N GLU A 481 16.85 5.57 -9.57
CA GLU A 481 17.38 5.44 -8.20
C GLU A 481 18.32 4.22 -8.08
N PHE A 482 17.97 3.10 -8.70
CA PHE A 482 18.80 1.90 -8.70
C PHE A 482 20.12 2.13 -9.41
N LYS A 483 20.11 2.72 -10.59
CA LYS A 483 21.29 3.07 -11.37
C LYS A 483 22.22 4.05 -10.63
N GLU A 484 21.64 5.05 -9.95
CA GLU A 484 22.42 6.02 -9.16
C GLU A 484 23.03 5.38 -7.91
N GLY A 485 22.33 4.45 -7.27
CA GLY A 485 22.80 3.73 -6.08
C GLY A 485 23.97 2.75 -6.34
N ILE A 486 24.25 2.43 -7.61
CA ILE A 486 25.39 1.59 -8.03
C ILE A 486 26.68 2.43 -8.20
N LYS A 487 26.55 3.72 -8.51
CA LYS A 487 27.68 4.66 -8.66
C LYS A 487 28.24 5.05 -7.31
#